data_0ca33429a20be77231214bcc337dacc1
#
_entry.id   0ca33429a20be77231214bcc337dacc1
#
_cell.length_a   1.000
_cell.length_b   1.000
_cell.length_c   1.000
_cell.angle_alpha   90.00
_cell.angle_beta   90.00
_cell.angle_gamma   90.00
#
_symmetry.space_group_name_H-M   'P 1'
#
loop_
_entity.id
_entity.type
_entity.pdbx_description
1 polymer ?
#
loop_
_entity_poly.entity_id
_entity_poly.type
_entity_poly.pdbx_seq_one_letter_code
_entity_poly.pdbx_strand_id
1 'polypeptide(L)'
;TVLIREFSEVGWFSHIRGVPRDHYGGGLVTQFPTPAYRTDSSRAMVKMSTSVTVTDQLERELSDYGMIALCHCFQTPYAVFNNCPSLQIPKVYAKKSATANARISSMLQQILCGSRVAQYIKVIVRDKVGSYTTAESCERFLQNWLDQYTTGRDDLSWEMMARYPLR
;
A
#
# COMPACT_ATOMS: atom_id res chain seq x y z
N THR A 1 -4.00 5.14 -11.47
CA THR A 1 -3.89 6.50 -10.88
C THR A 1 -3.28 6.44 -9.49
N VAL A 2 -3.83 5.71 -8.51
CA VAL A 2 -3.30 5.63 -7.12
C VAL A 2 -1.83 5.20 -7.11
N LEU A 3 -1.46 4.11 -7.77
CA LEU A 3 -0.07 3.62 -7.82
C LEU A 3 0.89 4.66 -8.41
N ILE A 4 0.48 5.35 -9.48
CA ILE A 4 1.31 6.37 -10.14
C ILE A 4 1.50 7.57 -9.22
N ARG A 5 0.43 8.03 -8.56
CA ARG A 5 0.50 9.12 -7.59
C ARG A 5 1.47 8.81 -6.46
N GLU A 6 1.26 7.69 -5.77
CA GLU A 6 2.12 7.29 -4.64
C GLU A 6 3.58 7.13 -5.07
N PHE A 7 3.82 6.54 -6.24
CA PHE A 7 5.17 6.42 -6.75
C PHE A 7 5.81 7.77 -7.07
N SER A 8 5.06 8.72 -7.63
CA SER A 8 5.58 10.06 -7.94
C SER A 8 5.85 10.90 -6.70
N GLU A 9 5.09 10.72 -5.62
CA GLU A 9 5.22 11.48 -4.38
C GLU A 9 6.34 10.95 -3.48
N VAL A 10 6.39 9.63 -3.29
CA VAL A 10 7.31 9.02 -2.31
C VAL A 10 8.33 8.05 -2.90
N GLY A 11 8.16 7.65 -4.16
CA GLY A 11 9.04 6.70 -4.82
C GLY A 11 8.84 5.24 -4.44
N TRP A 12 7.84 4.91 -3.62
CA TRP A 12 7.50 3.55 -3.16
C TRP A 12 6.00 3.29 -3.21
N PHE A 13 5.59 2.01 -3.10
CA PHE A 13 4.19 1.58 -3.09
C PHE A 13 3.69 1.22 -1.68
N SER A 14 4.35 1.68 -0.64
CA SER A 14 4.05 1.32 0.75
C SER A 14 2.66 1.77 1.22
N HIS A 15 2.16 2.88 0.72
CA HIS A 15 0.94 3.56 1.18
C HIS A 15 -0.15 3.66 0.11
N ILE A 16 -0.42 2.59 -0.63
CA ILE A 16 -1.45 2.55 -1.69
C ILE A 16 -2.87 2.27 -1.18
N ARG A 17 -3.08 2.19 0.12
CA ARG A 17 -4.36 1.86 0.77
C ARG A 17 -4.69 2.80 1.91
N GLY A 18 -5.98 2.84 2.29
CA GLY A 18 -6.48 3.64 3.39
C GLY A 18 -6.46 5.14 3.10
N VAL A 19 -6.92 5.92 4.08
CA VAL A 19 -6.91 7.38 4.01
C VAL A 19 -5.93 7.88 5.06
N PRO A 20 -4.86 8.60 4.67
CA PRO A 20 -3.97 9.24 5.62
C PRO A 20 -4.71 10.36 6.35
N ARG A 21 -4.30 10.66 7.59
CA ARG A 21 -4.80 11.82 8.32
C ARG A 21 -4.22 13.09 7.68
N ASP A 22 -5.08 14.08 7.50
CA ASP A 22 -4.72 15.45 7.08
C ASP A 22 -4.01 15.56 5.72
N HIS A 23 -4.07 14.51 4.88
CA HIS A 23 -3.44 14.51 3.56
C HIS A 23 -4.27 13.76 2.52
N TYR A 24 -4.26 14.26 1.28
CA TYR A 24 -4.86 13.58 0.12
C TYR A 24 -3.86 12.59 -0.48
N GLY A 25 -3.93 11.33 -0.08
CA GLY A 25 -2.99 10.30 -0.53
C GLY A 25 -3.49 8.89 -0.21
N GLY A 26 -2.58 7.95 -0.17
CA GLY A 26 -2.90 6.56 0.12
C GLY A 26 -3.83 5.94 -0.92
N GLY A 27 -4.82 5.21 -0.47
CA GLY A 27 -5.85 4.60 -1.31
C GLY A 27 -6.97 5.55 -1.76
N LEU A 28 -6.91 6.86 -1.41
CA LEU A 28 -7.98 7.80 -1.68
C LEU A 28 -8.07 8.15 -3.17
N VAL A 29 -9.30 8.19 -3.70
CA VAL A 29 -9.64 8.63 -5.05
C VAL A 29 -10.55 9.83 -4.95
N THR A 30 -10.06 11.01 -5.34
CA THR A 30 -10.75 12.30 -5.19
C THR A 30 -11.43 12.77 -6.47
N GLN A 31 -10.95 12.37 -7.63
CA GLN A 31 -11.49 12.75 -8.94
C GLN A 31 -12.46 11.67 -9.45
N PHE A 32 -13.58 11.51 -8.76
CA PHE A 32 -14.59 10.57 -9.14
C PHE A 32 -15.82 11.29 -9.68
N PRO A 33 -16.36 10.92 -10.84
CA PRO A 33 -17.57 11.56 -11.36
C PRO A 33 -18.75 11.21 -10.47
N THR A 34 -19.39 12.24 -9.89
CA THR A 34 -20.63 12.09 -9.14
C THR A 34 -21.83 12.35 -10.05
N PRO A 35 -22.96 11.66 -9.86
CA PRO A 35 -24.17 11.94 -10.64
C PRO A 35 -24.64 13.40 -10.48
N ALA A 36 -24.86 14.10 -11.58
CA ALA A 36 -25.22 15.52 -11.58
C ALA A 36 -26.71 15.77 -11.30
N TYR A 37 -27.59 14.75 -11.40
CA TYR A 37 -29.03 14.91 -11.18
C TYR A 37 -29.39 14.95 -9.70
N ARG A 38 -30.43 15.73 -9.38
CA ARG A 38 -31.03 15.81 -8.04
C ARG A 38 -32.32 14.99 -8.04
N THR A 39 -32.51 14.15 -7.02
CA THR A 39 -33.74 13.36 -6.80
C THR A 39 -34.62 13.96 -5.71
N ASP A 40 -34.07 14.83 -4.84
CA ASP A 40 -34.78 15.42 -3.71
C ASP A 40 -34.77 16.94 -3.77
N SER A 41 -35.81 17.56 -3.23
CA SER A 41 -35.95 19.02 -3.07
C SER A 41 -35.11 19.57 -1.89
N SER A 42 -34.72 18.73 -0.94
CA SER A 42 -33.86 19.09 0.18
C SER A 42 -32.39 19.12 -0.24
N ARG A 43 -31.52 19.77 0.55
CA ARG A 43 -30.08 19.67 0.39
C ARG A 43 -29.66 18.21 0.58
N ALA A 44 -29.62 17.50 -0.52
CA ALA A 44 -29.32 16.10 -0.53
C ALA A 44 -27.91 15.83 0.00
N MET A 45 -27.74 14.72 0.69
CA MET A 45 -26.43 14.16 1.00
C MET A 45 -25.62 14.02 -0.29
N VAL A 46 -24.30 14.12 -0.17
CA VAL A 46 -23.39 13.91 -1.29
C VAL A 46 -23.67 12.53 -1.88
N LYS A 47 -23.94 12.49 -3.18
CA LYS A 47 -24.27 11.23 -3.87
C LYS A 47 -23.04 10.33 -3.94
N MET A 48 -23.28 9.05 -3.80
CA MET A 48 -22.22 8.06 -3.92
C MET A 48 -21.68 8.03 -5.35
N SER A 49 -20.37 7.90 -5.46
CA SER A 49 -19.67 7.71 -6.73
C SER A 49 -19.66 6.24 -7.18
N THR A 50 -19.97 5.30 -6.28
CA THR A 50 -19.98 3.86 -6.55
C THR A 50 -21.40 3.37 -6.76
N SER A 51 -21.58 2.37 -7.64
CA SER A 51 -22.91 1.79 -7.94
C SER A 51 -23.47 1.00 -6.76
N VAL A 52 -22.63 0.50 -5.88
CA VAL A 52 -22.98 -0.32 -4.72
C VAL A 52 -22.26 0.21 -3.49
N THR A 53 -22.96 0.21 -2.37
CA THR A 53 -22.33 0.47 -1.07
C THR A 53 -21.61 -0.79 -0.60
N VAL A 54 -20.29 -0.69 -0.49
CA VAL A 54 -19.47 -1.76 0.10
C VAL A 54 -19.40 -1.52 1.60
N THR A 55 -20.02 -2.42 2.38
CA THR A 55 -19.92 -2.42 3.84
C THR A 55 -18.58 -3.02 4.28
N ASP A 56 -18.18 -2.75 5.54
CA ASP A 56 -16.93 -3.32 6.10
C ASP A 56 -16.91 -4.85 6.09
N GLN A 57 -18.08 -5.48 6.25
CA GLN A 57 -18.20 -6.94 6.17
C GLN A 57 -17.96 -7.43 4.74
N LEU A 58 -18.64 -6.83 3.77
CA LEU A 58 -18.49 -7.18 2.35
C LEU A 58 -17.06 -6.91 1.86
N GLU A 59 -16.46 -5.82 2.30
CA GLU A 59 -15.06 -5.49 1.98
C GLU A 59 -14.09 -6.58 2.46
N ARG A 60 -14.27 -7.07 3.70
CA ARG A 60 -13.46 -8.17 4.25
C ARG A 60 -13.66 -9.47 3.46
N GLU A 61 -14.88 -9.83 3.16
CA GLU A 61 -15.19 -11.02 2.36
C GLU A 61 -14.55 -10.93 0.96
N LEU A 62 -14.70 -9.80 0.27
CA LEU A 62 -14.06 -9.56 -1.03
C LEU A 62 -12.54 -9.64 -0.92
N SER A 63 -11.96 -9.06 0.12
CA SER A 63 -10.52 -9.08 0.39
C SER A 63 -9.99 -10.49 0.65
N ASP A 64 -10.73 -11.32 1.35
CA ASP A 64 -10.38 -12.73 1.57
C ASP A 64 -10.36 -13.56 0.26
N TYR A 65 -11.15 -13.15 -0.74
CA TYR A 65 -11.11 -13.69 -2.11
C TYR A 65 -10.05 -13.04 -3.02
N GLY A 66 -9.23 -12.12 -2.50
CA GLY A 66 -8.20 -11.43 -3.27
C GLY A 66 -8.71 -10.28 -4.13
N MET A 67 -9.94 -9.82 -3.91
CA MET A 67 -10.53 -8.69 -4.64
C MET A 67 -10.24 -7.38 -3.93
N ILE A 68 -9.94 -6.34 -4.70
CA ILE A 68 -9.72 -4.98 -4.20
C ILE A 68 -11.01 -4.19 -4.39
N ALA A 69 -11.71 -3.90 -3.28
CA ALA A 69 -12.95 -3.16 -3.30
C ALA A 69 -12.71 -1.64 -3.28
N LEU A 70 -13.45 -0.90 -4.10
CA LEU A 70 -13.52 0.55 -4.04
C LEU A 70 -14.71 0.94 -3.15
N CYS A 71 -14.41 1.50 -1.98
CA CYS A 71 -15.39 1.88 -0.98
C CYS A 71 -15.70 3.37 -1.06
N HIS A 72 -16.97 3.75 -0.92
CA HIS A 72 -17.36 5.15 -0.84
C HIS A 72 -17.02 5.73 0.53
N CYS A 73 -16.46 6.94 0.56
CA CYS A 73 -16.22 7.68 1.79
C CYS A 73 -17.48 8.43 2.21
N PHE A 74 -18.01 8.12 3.38
CA PHE A 74 -19.25 8.69 3.89
C PHE A 74 -19.23 10.22 3.89
N GLN A 75 -20.31 10.87 3.43
CA GLN A 75 -20.49 12.32 3.32
C GLN A 75 -19.46 13.07 2.46
N THR A 76 -18.73 12.38 1.61
CA THR A 76 -17.75 12.98 0.69
C THR A 76 -17.99 12.50 -0.75
N PRO A 77 -17.54 13.23 -1.77
CA PRO A 77 -17.56 12.75 -3.15
C PRO A 77 -16.40 11.78 -3.45
N TYR A 78 -15.71 11.28 -2.43
CA TYR A 78 -14.50 10.48 -2.57
C TYR A 78 -14.79 9.00 -2.43
N ALA A 79 -13.88 8.20 -2.97
CA ALA A 79 -13.84 6.77 -2.77
C ALA A 79 -12.44 6.35 -2.31
N VAL A 80 -12.32 5.19 -1.70
CA VAL A 80 -11.06 4.72 -1.13
C VAL A 80 -10.87 3.22 -1.33
N PHE A 81 -9.63 2.83 -1.54
CA PHE A 81 -9.19 1.44 -1.42
C PHE A 81 -8.70 1.21 0.01
N ASN A 82 -9.55 0.62 0.86
CA ASN A 82 -9.20 0.36 2.27
C ASN A 82 -8.21 -0.78 2.41
N ASN A 83 -8.33 -1.80 1.54
CA ASN A 83 -7.46 -2.95 1.55
C ASN A 83 -7.00 -3.28 0.13
N CYS A 84 -5.77 -3.76 0.00
CA CYS A 84 -5.17 -4.15 -1.28
C CYS A 84 -4.57 -5.56 -1.16
N PRO A 85 -5.42 -6.61 -1.11
CA PRO A 85 -4.93 -7.99 -1.16
C PRO A 85 -4.29 -8.27 -2.52
N SER A 86 -3.43 -9.29 -2.57
CA SER A 86 -3.03 -9.93 -3.82
C SER A 86 -3.84 -11.21 -4.06
N LEU A 87 -3.65 -11.82 -5.21
CA LEU A 87 -4.22 -13.14 -5.50
C LEU A 87 -3.50 -14.29 -4.78
N GLN A 88 -2.47 -14.00 -4.02
CA GLN A 88 -1.76 -14.99 -3.22
C GLN A 88 -2.58 -15.37 -2.00
N ILE A 89 -2.96 -16.64 -1.88
CA ILE A 89 -3.63 -17.17 -0.71
C ILE A 89 -2.62 -17.30 0.44
N PRO A 90 -2.80 -16.55 1.55
CA PRO A 90 -1.86 -16.62 2.67
C PRO A 90 -1.96 -17.98 3.37
N LYS A 91 -0.80 -18.54 3.72
CA LYS A 91 -0.73 -19.81 4.46
C LYS A 91 -1.28 -19.63 5.87
N VAL A 92 -2.11 -20.55 6.31
CA VAL A 92 -2.64 -20.61 7.69
C VAL A 92 -1.69 -21.43 8.55
N TYR A 93 -1.31 -20.90 9.69
CA TYR A 93 -0.41 -21.53 10.66
C TYR A 93 -1.15 -21.78 11.98
N ALA A 94 -0.68 -22.72 12.76
CA ALA A 94 -1.20 -22.99 14.12
C ALA A 94 -1.07 -21.77 15.03
N LYS A 95 0.00 -20.98 14.89
CA LYS A 95 0.21 -19.73 15.64
C LYS A 95 -0.46 -18.55 14.94
N LYS A 96 -1.39 -17.86 15.62
CA LYS A 96 -2.14 -16.70 15.08
C LYS A 96 -1.24 -15.58 14.56
N SER A 97 -0.12 -15.29 15.26
CA SER A 97 0.84 -14.26 14.81
C SER A 97 1.52 -14.63 13.48
N ALA A 98 1.84 -15.91 13.27
CA ALA A 98 2.41 -16.36 12.00
C ALA A 98 1.40 -16.27 10.84
N THR A 99 0.13 -16.58 11.09
CA THR A 99 -0.96 -16.37 10.10
C THR A 99 -1.16 -14.89 9.79
N ALA A 100 -1.11 -14.01 10.79
CA ALA A 100 -1.19 -12.56 10.57
C ALA A 100 -0.02 -12.05 9.72
N ASN A 101 1.21 -12.49 10.01
CA ASN A 101 2.38 -12.14 9.19
C ASN A 101 2.25 -12.65 7.75
N ALA A 102 1.75 -13.87 7.54
CA ALA A 102 1.52 -14.41 6.21
C ALA A 102 0.48 -13.56 5.42
N ARG A 103 -0.59 -13.10 6.10
CA ARG A 103 -1.59 -12.19 5.51
C ARG A 103 -0.97 -10.84 5.12
N ILE A 104 -0.16 -10.25 6.00
CA ILE A 104 0.53 -8.98 5.71
C ILE A 104 1.47 -9.16 4.50
N SER A 105 2.26 -10.22 4.49
CA SER A 105 3.22 -10.50 3.40
C SER A 105 2.54 -10.76 2.05
N SER A 106 1.29 -11.22 2.04
CA SER A 106 0.52 -11.45 0.82
C SER A 106 -0.17 -10.18 0.28
N MET A 107 -0.09 -9.06 0.97
CA MET A 107 -0.70 -7.80 0.49
C MET A 107 0.09 -7.23 -0.69
N LEU A 108 -0.62 -6.61 -1.64
CA LEU A 108 -0.06 -6.09 -2.88
C LEU A 108 1.09 -5.10 -2.64
N GLN A 109 0.96 -4.17 -1.70
CA GLN A 109 2.01 -3.20 -1.37
C GLN A 109 3.30 -3.89 -0.89
N GLN A 110 3.19 -4.96 -0.10
CA GLN A 110 4.36 -5.70 0.38
C GLN A 110 5.06 -6.44 -0.76
N ILE A 111 4.29 -7.06 -1.64
CA ILE A 111 4.82 -7.75 -2.81
C ILE A 111 5.54 -6.78 -3.75
N LEU A 112 4.94 -5.61 -4.02
CA LEU A 112 5.53 -4.60 -4.90
C LEU A 112 6.83 -4.02 -4.31
N CYS A 113 6.83 -3.66 -3.03
CA CYS A 113 8.03 -3.15 -2.36
C CYS A 113 9.12 -4.23 -2.27
N GLY A 114 8.77 -5.44 -1.84
CA GLY A 114 9.73 -6.55 -1.72
C GLY A 114 10.34 -6.95 -3.06
N SER A 115 9.54 -7.02 -4.12
CA SER A 115 10.04 -7.32 -5.47
C SER A 115 11.01 -6.26 -5.98
N ARG A 116 10.75 -5.00 -5.68
CA ARG A 116 11.63 -3.89 -6.07
C ARG A 116 12.95 -3.91 -5.31
N VAL A 117 12.92 -4.15 -4.00
CA VAL A 117 14.13 -4.31 -3.19
C VAL A 117 14.96 -5.48 -3.70
N ALA A 118 14.33 -6.63 -3.94
CA ALA A 118 15.00 -7.81 -4.50
C ALA A 118 15.65 -7.53 -5.86
N GLN A 119 14.97 -6.77 -6.73
CA GLN A 119 15.53 -6.35 -8.02
C GLN A 119 16.74 -5.44 -7.84
N TYR A 120 16.70 -4.49 -6.94
CA TYR A 120 17.84 -3.62 -6.66
C TYR A 120 19.04 -4.37 -6.11
N ILE A 121 18.82 -5.31 -5.17
CA ILE A 121 19.90 -6.17 -4.66
C ILE A 121 20.54 -6.96 -5.80
N LYS A 122 19.74 -7.55 -6.71
CA LYS A 122 20.25 -8.28 -7.89
C LYS A 122 21.13 -7.38 -8.77
N VAL A 123 20.69 -6.15 -9.05
CA VAL A 123 21.45 -5.22 -9.88
C VAL A 123 22.76 -4.82 -9.18
N ILE A 124 22.69 -4.45 -7.89
CA ILE A 124 23.85 -4.07 -7.09
C ILE A 124 24.89 -5.19 -7.06
N VAL A 125 24.47 -6.42 -6.75
CA VAL A 125 25.36 -7.57 -6.68
C VAL A 125 25.99 -7.85 -8.04
N ARG A 126 25.21 -7.82 -9.12
CA ARG A 126 25.73 -8.02 -10.48
C ARG A 126 26.76 -6.97 -10.85
N ASP A 127 26.49 -5.70 -10.58
CA ASP A 127 27.38 -4.59 -10.96
C ASP A 127 28.66 -4.56 -10.10
N LYS A 128 28.63 -5.24 -8.95
CA LYS A 128 29.75 -5.34 -8.02
C LYS A 128 30.52 -6.66 -8.10
N VAL A 129 30.05 -7.62 -8.89
CA VAL A 129 30.80 -8.87 -9.13
C VAL A 129 32.20 -8.54 -9.67
N GLY A 130 33.23 -9.07 -9.00
CA GLY A 130 34.64 -8.76 -9.29
C GLY A 130 35.20 -7.50 -8.61
N SER A 131 34.37 -6.66 -7.99
CA SER A 131 34.83 -5.48 -7.24
C SER A 131 35.09 -5.78 -5.77
N TYR A 132 34.42 -6.77 -5.20
CA TYR A 132 34.57 -7.15 -3.80
C TYR A 132 35.61 -8.26 -3.67
N THR A 133 36.49 -8.08 -2.71
CA THR A 133 37.51 -9.08 -2.38
C THR A 133 37.05 -10.11 -1.37
N THR A 134 36.03 -9.79 -0.54
CA THR A 134 35.51 -10.68 0.50
C THR A 134 33.98 -10.61 0.59
N ALA A 135 33.35 -11.68 1.13
CA ALA A 135 31.93 -11.75 1.41
C ALA A 135 31.50 -10.70 2.43
N GLU A 136 32.34 -10.43 3.45
CA GLU A 136 32.06 -9.45 4.50
C GLU A 136 32.00 -8.02 3.96
N SER A 137 32.81 -7.69 2.94
CA SER A 137 32.75 -6.36 2.29
C SER A 137 31.45 -6.18 1.51
N CYS A 138 30.97 -7.23 0.85
CA CYS A 138 29.69 -7.22 0.16
C CYS A 138 28.51 -7.09 1.13
N GLU A 139 28.51 -7.86 2.21
CA GLU A 139 27.50 -7.83 3.26
C GLU A 139 27.41 -6.42 3.87
N ARG A 140 28.52 -5.82 4.27
CA ARG A 140 28.58 -4.48 4.83
C ARG A 140 28.05 -3.40 3.87
N PHE A 141 28.36 -3.55 2.59
CA PHE A 141 27.83 -2.63 1.57
C PHE A 141 26.31 -2.74 1.44
N LEU A 142 25.78 -3.97 1.35
CA LEU A 142 24.33 -4.22 1.26
C LEU A 142 23.62 -3.75 2.52
N GLN A 143 24.18 -3.97 3.71
CA GLN A 143 23.62 -3.49 4.97
C GLN A 143 23.52 -1.96 4.97
N ASN A 144 24.60 -1.25 4.66
CA ASN A 144 24.61 0.21 4.58
C ASN A 144 23.61 0.74 3.53
N TRP A 145 23.41 0.00 2.45
CA TRP A 145 22.40 0.37 1.45
C TRP A 145 20.98 0.15 1.97
N LEU A 146 20.69 -0.96 2.64
CA LEU A 146 19.36 -1.23 3.24
C LEU A 146 19.02 -0.23 4.35
N ASP A 147 19.99 0.17 5.15
CA ASP A 147 19.82 1.13 6.24
C ASP A 147 19.28 2.49 5.77
N GLN A 148 19.48 2.84 4.49
CA GLN A 148 18.92 4.06 3.90
C GLN A 148 17.39 3.98 3.72
N TYR A 149 16.82 2.79 3.71
CA TYR A 149 15.39 2.53 3.53
C TYR A 149 14.68 2.04 4.80
N THR A 150 15.40 2.04 5.92
CA THR A 150 14.89 1.68 7.24
C THR A 150 14.88 2.90 8.16
N THR A 151 13.99 2.90 9.14
CA THR A 151 13.96 3.91 10.19
C THR A 151 13.54 3.28 11.50
N GLY A 152 14.22 3.62 12.58
CA GLY A 152 13.84 3.24 13.94
C GLY A 152 13.03 4.31 14.67
N ARG A 153 12.60 5.38 13.98
CA ARG A 153 11.82 6.47 14.58
C ARG A 153 10.33 6.17 14.44
N ASP A 154 9.57 6.37 15.52
CA ASP A 154 8.12 6.17 15.58
C ASP A 154 7.31 7.48 15.42
N ASP A 155 7.96 8.63 15.52
CA ASP A 155 7.39 9.98 15.48
C ASP A 155 7.39 10.63 14.08
N LEU A 156 7.45 9.82 13.04
CA LEU A 156 7.54 10.32 11.66
C LEU A 156 6.16 10.73 11.11
N SER A 157 6.15 11.77 10.28
CA SER A 157 4.98 12.10 9.47
C SER A 157 4.65 10.97 8.49
N TRP A 158 3.39 10.92 8.02
CA TRP A 158 2.93 9.91 7.06
C TRP A 158 3.82 9.87 5.80
N GLU A 159 4.19 11.03 5.26
CA GLU A 159 5.08 11.12 4.09
C GLU A 159 6.47 10.54 4.35
N MET A 160 7.02 10.85 5.53
CA MET A 160 8.32 10.30 5.91
C MET A 160 8.25 8.78 6.09
N MET A 161 7.19 8.26 6.73
CA MET A 161 6.98 6.81 6.85
C MET A 161 6.85 6.13 5.49
N ALA A 162 6.22 6.79 4.52
CA ALA A 162 6.04 6.26 3.17
C ALA A 162 7.37 6.09 2.41
N ARG A 163 8.39 6.89 2.75
CA ARG A 163 9.74 6.82 2.16
C ARG A 163 10.62 5.70 2.71
N TYR A 164 10.23 5.10 3.85
CA TYR A 164 10.97 4.01 4.49
C TYR A 164 10.18 2.69 4.38
N PRO A 165 10.25 1.98 3.25
CA PRO A 165 9.43 0.80 2.98
C PRO A 165 9.82 -0.43 3.79
N LEU A 166 11.01 -0.45 4.42
CA LEU A 166 11.55 -1.57 5.21
C LEU A 166 11.43 -1.31 6.73
N ARG A 167 10.42 -0.61 7.14
CA ARG A 167 10.10 -0.33 8.55
C ARG A 167 9.53 -1.55 9.26
#